data_1a6d3b757d6b679681f7806d1fd8bf54
#
_entry.id   1a6d3b757d6b679681f7806d1fd8bf54
#
_cell.length_a   1.000
_cell.length_b   1.000
_cell.length_c   1.000
_cell.angle_alpha   90.00
_cell.angle_beta   90.00
_cell.angle_gamma   90.00
#
_symmetry.space_group_name_H-M   'P 1'
#
loop_
_entity.id
_entity.type
_entity.pdbx_description
1 polymer ?
#
loop_
_entity_poly.entity_id
_entity_poly.type
_entity_poly.pdbx_seq_one_letter_code
_entity_poly.pdbx_strand_id
1 'polypeptide(L)'
;MHPRLSAARAGVTSAKDEPPSCQNGTDVIPADLVRSIAGNARCWSETSGSHLRHQLGCGDGALLAHLQSSRQCSGYGVEIDDAKVHACVRRGVNVLQLNLEDGLNMFGDKAFDVVLQIDTLQHLRNAETMLRETARVGRTGIVAFPNFAHWPNRLAVLQGRMPVTKRLPYQWYDTPNIRVGTYADFEV
;
A
#
# COMPACT_ATOMS: atom_id res chain seq x y z
N MET A 1 -43.81 -4.57 -31.48
CA MET A 1 -43.09 -3.87 -32.55
C MET A 1 -41.72 -3.48 -31.99
N HIS A 2 -40.72 -4.34 -32.18
CA HIS A 2 -39.35 -4.09 -31.68
C HIS A 2 -38.51 -3.52 -32.81
N PRO A 3 -37.70 -2.46 -32.58
CA PRO A 3 -36.71 -2.03 -33.56
C PRO A 3 -35.47 -2.89 -33.45
N ARG A 4 -35.01 -3.40 -34.58
CA ARG A 4 -33.75 -4.16 -34.75
C ARG A 4 -32.57 -3.22 -34.64
N LEU A 5 -31.62 -3.56 -33.72
CA LEU A 5 -30.30 -2.94 -33.67
C LEU A 5 -29.41 -3.60 -34.77
N SER A 6 -28.92 -2.76 -35.65
CA SER A 6 -27.99 -3.11 -36.74
C SER A 6 -26.59 -3.27 -36.12
N ALA A 7 -25.96 -4.45 -36.33
CA ALA A 7 -24.58 -4.71 -35.94
C ALA A 7 -23.63 -4.10 -36.96
N ALA A 8 -22.83 -3.10 -36.56
CA ALA A 8 -21.69 -2.65 -37.30
C ALA A 8 -20.49 -3.59 -36.99
N ARG A 9 -20.00 -4.28 -38.04
CA ARG A 9 -18.75 -5.04 -37.99
C ARG A 9 -17.58 -4.05 -37.93
N ALA A 10 -16.89 -3.97 -36.81
CA ALA A 10 -15.54 -3.40 -36.71
C ALA A 10 -14.52 -4.54 -36.90
N GLY A 11 -13.59 -4.35 -37.84
CA GLY A 11 -12.57 -5.32 -38.20
C GLY A 11 -11.56 -5.47 -37.02
N VAL A 12 -11.31 -6.71 -36.67
CA VAL A 12 -10.26 -7.10 -35.73
C VAL A 12 -8.94 -7.10 -36.50
N THR A 13 -8.10 -6.12 -36.29
CA THR A 13 -6.68 -6.19 -36.61
C THR A 13 -5.94 -6.75 -35.39
N SER A 14 -5.32 -7.90 -35.59
CA SER A 14 -4.41 -8.55 -34.65
C SER A 14 -3.27 -7.61 -34.29
N ALA A 15 -3.29 -7.06 -33.09
CA ALA A 15 -2.11 -6.50 -32.43
C ALA A 15 -1.74 -7.46 -31.30
N LYS A 16 -0.47 -7.86 -31.31
CA LYS A 16 0.16 -8.81 -30.42
C LYS A 16 -0.13 -8.46 -28.96
N ASP A 17 -0.57 -9.46 -28.20
CA ASP A 17 -0.71 -9.43 -26.76
C ASP A 17 0.67 -9.29 -26.09
N GLU A 18 1.16 -8.09 -25.95
CA GLU A 18 2.09 -7.73 -24.90
C GLU A 18 1.25 -7.30 -23.69
N PRO A 19 1.50 -7.89 -22.51
CA PRO A 19 0.87 -7.39 -21.30
C PRO A 19 1.28 -5.92 -21.13
N PRO A 20 0.38 -5.04 -20.66
CA PRO A 20 0.70 -3.64 -20.47
C PRO A 20 1.90 -3.56 -19.54
N SER A 21 3.04 -3.11 -20.09
CA SER A 21 4.22 -2.79 -19.33
C SER A 21 3.79 -1.86 -18.19
N CYS A 22 4.05 -2.26 -16.95
CA CYS A 22 3.95 -1.39 -15.79
C CYS A 22 4.85 -0.17 -16.05
N GLN A 23 4.30 0.85 -16.69
CA GLN A 23 4.98 2.11 -16.86
C GLN A 23 5.08 2.75 -15.48
N ASN A 24 6.29 2.63 -14.92
CA ASN A 24 6.96 3.59 -14.05
C ASN A 24 6.06 4.54 -13.24
N GLY A 25 5.17 3.98 -12.41
CA GLY A 25 4.83 4.63 -11.17
C GLY A 25 5.95 4.30 -10.21
N THR A 26 6.98 5.13 -10.15
CA THR A 26 7.80 5.18 -8.95
C THR A 26 6.83 5.52 -7.83
N ASP A 27 6.50 4.53 -6.99
CA ASP A 27 5.80 4.73 -5.72
C ASP A 27 6.73 5.55 -4.83
N VAL A 28 6.91 6.82 -5.21
CA VAL A 28 7.65 7.79 -4.42
C VAL A 28 6.76 8.06 -3.22
N ILE A 29 7.08 7.39 -2.12
CA ILE A 29 6.45 7.71 -0.84
C ILE A 29 6.62 9.21 -0.66
N PRO A 30 5.53 9.99 -0.58
CA PRO A 30 5.63 11.43 -0.52
C PRO A 30 6.50 11.85 0.66
N ALA A 31 7.41 12.79 0.44
CA ALA A 31 8.34 13.25 1.45
C ALA A 31 7.65 13.79 2.71
N ASP A 32 6.42 14.30 2.56
CA ASP A 32 5.53 14.72 3.65
C ASP A 32 5.04 13.52 4.48
N LEU A 33 4.73 12.38 3.86
CA LEU A 33 4.37 11.16 4.58
C LEU A 33 5.57 10.58 5.31
N VAL A 34 6.74 10.54 4.67
CA VAL A 34 8.00 10.15 5.32
C VAL A 34 8.29 11.08 6.50
N ARG A 35 8.10 12.40 6.35
CA ARG A 35 8.25 13.38 7.44
C ARG A 35 7.19 13.19 8.52
N SER A 36 5.93 12.89 8.17
CA SER A 36 4.86 12.65 9.14
C SER A 36 5.13 11.37 9.93
N ILE A 37 5.51 10.29 9.26
CA ILE A 37 5.92 9.04 9.91
C ILE A 37 7.17 9.28 10.75
N ALA A 38 8.15 10.03 10.27
CA ALA A 38 9.35 10.39 11.00
C ALA A 38 9.10 11.45 12.09
N GLY A 39 8.14 12.36 11.91
CA GLY A 39 7.84 13.46 12.83
C GLY A 39 6.96 13.08 14.03
N ASN A 40 6.07 12.11 13.88
CA ASN A 40 5.38 11.46 15.01
C ASN A 40 6.33 10.58 15.84
N ALA A 41 7.58 10.58 15.50
CA ALA A 41 8.67 9.83 16.11
C ALA A 41 9.10 10.33 17.49
N ARG A 42 8.32 11.15 18.19
CA ARG A 42 8.56 11.38 19.63
C ARG A 42 8.41 10.09 20.45
N CYS A 43 7.63 9.13 19.95
CA CYS A 43 7.56 7.77 20.49
C CYS A 43 8.80 6.92 20.12
N TRP A 44 9.71 7.45 19.29
CA TRP A 44 10.82 6.70 18.69
C TRP A 44 12.16 6.98 19.35
N SER A 45 12.25 7.98 20.21
CA SER A 45 13.49 8.47 20.81
C SER A 45 13.80 7.97 22.21
N GLU A 46 12.85 7.31 22.88
CA GLU A 46 13.01 7.01 24.32
C GLU A 46 13.49 5.58 24.63
N THR A 47 13.69 4.74 23.62
CA THR A 47 14.25 3.39 23.85
C THR A 47 15.58 3.25 23.13
N SER A 48 16.66 3.32 23.89
CA SER A 48 18.00 2.98 23.47
C SER A 48 18.08 1.49 23.12
N GLY A 49 17.95 1.14 21.85
CA GLY A 49 18.06 -0.24 21.36
C GLY A 49 17.81 -0.32 19.86
N SER A 50 18.35 -1.34 19.21
CA SER A 50 18.07 -1.67 17.82
C SER A 50 16.60 -2.07 17.70
N HIS A 51 15.73 -1.12 17.26
CA HIS A 51 14.31 -1.41 17.08
C HIS A 51 14.10 -2.29 15.86
N LEU A 52 13.44 -3.41 16.09
CA LEU A 52 13.01 -4.30 15.00
C LEU A 52 11.71 -3.77 14.41
N ARG A 53 11.74 -3.43 13.11
CA ARG A 53 10.60 -2.89 12.36
C ARG A 53 10.18 -3.84 11.27
N HIS A 54 8.90 -3.83 11.00
CA HIS A 54 8.33 -4.65 9.95
C HIS A 54 7.42 -3.79 9.07
N GLN A 55 7.54 -3.90 7.75
CA GLN A 55 6.68 -3.21 6.81
C GLN A 55 5.91 -4.22 5.97
N LEU A 56 4.59 -4.18 6.10
CA LEU A 56 3.65 -4.99 5.32
C LEU A 56 3.36 -4.28 3.99
N GLY A 57 3.54 -4.99 2.87
CA GLY A 57 3.46 -4.40 1.53
C GLY A 57 4.56 -3.35 1.35
N CYS A 58 5.81 -3.78 1.42
CA CYS A 58 6.93 -2.82 1.46
C CYS A 58 7.29 -2.22 0.09
N GLY A 59 6.62 -2.66 -0.97
CA GLY A 59 6.92 -2.21 -2.31
C GLY A 59 8.37 -2.45 -2.69
N ASP A 60 9.03 -1.46 -3.26
CA ASP A 60 10.44 -1.51 -3.66
C ASP A 60 11.43 -1.35 -2.48
N GLY A 61 10.94 -1.28 -1.24
CA GLY A 61 11.76 -1.16 -0.03
C GLY A 61 12.32 0.24 0.24
N ALA A 62 11.95 1.27 -0.51
CA ALA A 62 12.54 2.61 -0.38
C ALA A 62 12.36 3.21 1.03
N LEU A 63 11.18 3.02 1.66
CA LEU A 63 10.93 3.50 3.01
C LEU A 63 11.80 2.79 4.04
N LEU A 64 11.88 1.45 3.96
CA LEU A 64 12.73 0.67 4.89
C LEU A 64 14.20 1.04 4.74
N ALA A 65 14.72 1.16 3.51
CA ALA A 65 16.08 1.59 3.26
C ALA A 65 16.34 2.99 3.86
N HIS A 66 15.40 3.93 3.70
CA HIS A 66 15.50 5.25 4.31
C HIS A 66 15.51 5.18 5.85
N LEU A 67 14.65 4.36 6.45
CA LEU A 67 14.60 4.20 7.90
C LEU A 67 15.87 3.54 8.44
N GLN A 68 16.41 2.55 7.74
CA GLN A 68 17.67 1.89 8.10
C GLN A 68 18.84 2.87 8.09
N SER A 69 18.97 3.67 7.03
CA SER A 69 20.06 4.63 6.88
C SER A 69 19.94 5.83 7.84
N SER A 70 18.74 6.35 8.07
CA SER A 70 18.52 7.57 8.84
C SER A 70 18.37 7.33 10.35
N ARG A 71 17.99 6.12 10.77
CA ARG A 71 17.64 5.81 12.17
C ARG A 71 18.35 4.59 12.75
N GLN A 72 19.28 3.96 11.99
CA GLN A 72 20.03 2.77 12.43
C GLN A 72 19.13 1.65 12.96
N CYS A 73 17.93 1.50 12.39
CA CYS A 73 17.00 0.45 12.78
C CYS A 73 17.13 -0.76 11.84
N SER A 74 16.99 -1.94 12.38
CA SER A 74 16.81 -3.16 11.59
C SER A 74 15.34 -3.34 11.23
N GLY A 75 15.06 -3.99 10.11
CA GLY A 75 13.69 -4.23 9.67
C GLY A 75 13.58 -5.26 8.58
N TYR A 76 12.35 -5.76 8.41
CA TYR A 76 11.97 -6.67 7.35
C TYR A 76 10.79 -6.10 6.58
N GLY A 77 10.81 -6.29 5.27
CA GLY A 77 9.66 -6.03 4.41
C GLY A 77 8.90 -7.33 4.13
N VAL A 78 7.62 -7.21 3.87
CA VAL A 78 6.82 -8.26 3.24
C VAL A 78 6.29 -7.70 1.94
N GLU A 79 6.47 -8.45 0.85
CA GLU A 79 6.00 -8.09 -0.47
C GLU A 79 5.62 -9.36 -1.24
N ILE A 80 4.62 -9.29 -2.09
CA ILE A 80 4.19 -10.42 -2.92
C ILE A 80 4.76 -10.34 -4.34
N ASP A 81 4.99 -9.14 -4.85
CA ASP A 81 5.44 -8.89 -6.21
C ASP A 81 6.94 -9.20 -6.34
N ASP A 82 7.26 -10.11 -7.24
CA ASP A 82 8.63 -10.60 -7.47
C ASP A 82 9.60 -9.48 -7.90
N ALA A 83 9.18 -8.58 -8.78
CA ALA A 83 10.00 -7.46 -9.23
C ALA A 83 10.32 -6.48 -8.10
N LYS A 84 9.35 -6.25 -7.19
CA LYS A 84 9.53 -5.41 -6.00
C LYS A 84 10.42 -6.08 -4.97
N VAL A 85 10.27 -7.39 -4.75
CA VAL A 85 11.17 -8.19 -3.90
C VAL A 85 12.61 -8.06 -4.40
N HIS A 86 12.86 -8.22 -5.70
CA HIS A 86 14.18 -8.00 -6.28
C HIS A 86 14.68 -6.56 -6.10
N ALA A 87 13.81 -5.57 -6.16
CA ALA A 87 14.19 -4.18 -5.90
C ALA A 87 14.61 -3.96 -4.44
N CYS A 88 13.91 -4.56 -3.46
CA CYS A 88 14.30 -4.56 -2.05
C CYS A 88 15.70 -5.14 -1.84
N VAL A 89 15.95 -6.31 -2.42
CA VAL A 89 17.28 -6.98 -2.31
C VAL A 89 18.38 -6.09 -2.87
N ARG A 90 18.16 -5.46 -4.03
CA ARG A 90 19.15 -4.51 -4.59
C ARG A 90 19.41 -3.29 -3.71
N ARG A 91 18.44 -2.89 -2.88
CA ARG A 91 18.58 -1.80 -1.90
C ARG A 91 19.20 -2.24 -0.56
N GLY A 92 19.49 -3.54 -0.41
CA GLY A 92 19.99 -4.09 0.85
C GLY A 92 18.93 -4.17 1.96
N VAL A 93 17.65 -4.22 1.59
CA VAL A 93 16.52 -4.39 2.51
C VAL A 93 16.20 -5.87 2.64
N ASN A 94 16.10 -6.35 3.88
CA ASN A 94 15.61 -7.69 4.15
C ASN A 94 14.12 -7.77 3.80
N VAL A 95 13.74 -8.71 2.94
CA VAL A 95 12.36 -8.87 2.47
C VAL A 95 11.97 -10.33 2.49
N LEU A 96 10.72 -10.58 2.87
CA LEU A 96 10.08 -11.88 2.79
C LEU A 96 9.01 -11.82 1.70
N GLN A 97 9.07 -12.76 0.76
CA GLN A 97 8.07 -12.87 -0.28
C GLN A 97 6.88 -13.67 0.25
N LEU A 98 5.82 -12.97 0.63
CA LEU A 98 4.63 -13.56 1.24
C LEU A 98 3.37 -12.86 0.75
N ASN A 99 2.29 -13.64 0.66
CA ASN A 99 0.96 -13.10 0.48
C ASN A 99 0.37 -12.72 1.85
N LEU A 100 0.08 -11.46 2.06
CA LEU A 100 -0.52 -10.97 3.31
C LEU A 100 -1.91 -11.55 3.59
N GLU A 101 -2.63 -12.00 2.56
CA GLU A 101 -3.94 -12.66 2.73
C GLU A 101 -3.84 -14.00 3.46
N ASP A 102 -2.67 -14.62 3.49
CA ASP A 102 -2.42 -15.87 4.22
C ASP A 102 -2.13 -15.64 5.72
N GLY A 103 -2.10 -14.37 6.14
CA GLY A 103 -1.85 -13.95 7.52
C GLY A 103 -0.37 -13.87 7.89
N LEU A 104 -0.12 -13.58 9.17
CA LEU A 104 1.22 -13.39 9.72
C LEU A 104 1.58 -14.47 10.77
N ASN A 105 1.01 -15.67 10.65
CA ASN A 105 1.12 -16.76 11.64
C ASN A 105 2.56 -17.20 11.91
N MET A 106 3.50 -16.94 10.98
CA MET A 106 4.90 -17.22 11.16
C MET A 106 5.59 -16.32 12.20
N PHE A 107 4.96 -15.20 12.54
CA PHE A 107 5.48 -14.27 13.53
C PHE A 107 4.74 -14.41 14.86
N GLY A 108 5.50 -14.44 15.95
CA GLY A 108 4.96 -14.46 17.30
C GLY A 108 4.31 -13.12 17.69
N ASP A 109 3.56 -13.15 18.80
CA ASP A 109 2.94 -11.95 19.37
C ASP A 109 4.02 -10.95 19.80
N LYS A 110 3.80 -9.66 19.46
CA LYS A 110 4.72 -8.57 19.80
C LYS A 110 6.18 -8.80 19.35
N ALA A 111 6.36 -9.58 18.28
CA ALA A 111 7.68 -9.86 17.71
C ALA A 111 8.37 -8.59 17.17
N PHE A 112 7.60 -7.55 16.82
CA PHE A 112 8.11 -6.29 16.29
C PHE A 112 7.74 -5.12 17.18
N ASP A 113 8.65 -4.16 17.32
CA ASP A 113 8.36 -2.92 18.04
C ASP A 113 7.39 -2.04 17.25
N VAL A 114 7.58 -1.97 15.92
CA VAL A 114 6.73 -1.18 15.02
C VAL A 114 6.40 -1.97 13.76
N VAL A 115 5.12 -2.02 13.42
CA VAL A 115 4.62 -2.56 12.14
C VAL A 115 4.03 -1.44 11.30
N LEU A 116 4.51 -1.30 10.09
CA LEU A 116 4.08 -0.28 9.14
C LEU A 116 3.18 -0.90 8.07
N GLN A 117 2.03 -0.32 7.84
CA GLN A 117 1.11 -0.63 6.74
C GLN A 117 0.84 0.65 5.94
N ILE A 118 1.57 0.87 4.87
CA ILE A 118 1.48 2.09 4.07
C ILE A 118 0.91 1.76 2.70
N ASP A 119 -0.23 2.35 2.38
CA ASP A 119 -0.96 2.16 1.11
C ASP A 119 -1.18 0.67 0.73
N THR A 120 -1.31 -0.21 1.74
CA THR A 120 -1.48 -1.65 1.57
C THR A 120 -2.92 -2.09 1.82
N LEU A 121 -3.56 -1.47 2.83
CA LEU A 121 -4.86 -1.91 3.35
C LEU A 121 -5.97 -1.94 2.29
N GLN A 122 -5.95 -0.98 1.36
CA GLN A 122 -6.95 -0.87 0.30
C GLN A 122 -6.88 -1.99 -0.74
N HIS A 123 -5.78 -2.74 -0.79
CA HIS A 123 -5.59 -3.88 -1.71
C HIS A 123 -5.99 -5.22 -1.10
N LEU A 124 -6.23 -5.28 0.21
CA LEU A 124 -6.51 -6.52 0.94
C LEU A 124 -8.01 -6.84 0.96
N ARG A 125 -8.36 -8.10 0.70
CA ARG A 125 -9.72 -8.60 0.82
C ARG A 125 -10.14 -8.69 2.29
N ASN A 126 -9.22 -9.12 3.16
CA ASN A 126 -9.43 -9.31 4.60
C ASN A 126 -8.71 -8.23 5.42
N ALA A 127 -9.01 -6.96 5.15
CA ALA A 127 -8.36 -5.82 5.79
C ALA A 127 -8.48 -5.83 7.32
N GLU A 128 -9.65 -6.23 7.87
CA GLU A 128 -9.88 -6.32 9.32
C GLU A 128 -8.96 -7.37 9.96
N THR A 129 -8.89 -8.56 9.38
CA THR A 129 -7.98 -9.62 9.86
C THR A 129 -6.54 -9.14 9.85
N MET A 130 -6.12 -8.44 8.80
CA MET A 130 -4.76 -7.92 8.72
C MET A 130 -4.49 -6.83 9.75
N LEU A 131 -5.46 -5.99 10.09
CA LEU A 131 -5.32 -5.02 11.18
C LEU A 131 -5.17 -5.71 12.54
N ARG A 132 -5.93 -6.78 12.79
CA ARG A 132 -5.79 -7.60 14.00
C ARG A 132 -4.41 -8.26 14.08
N GLU A 133 -3.94 -8.82 12.98
CA GLU A 133 -2.59 -9.41 12.88
C GLU A 133 -1.50 -8.34 13.09
N THR A 134 -1.65 -7.16 12.50
CA THR A 134 -0.73 -6.03 12.74
C THR A 134 -0.66 -5.67 14.23
N ALA A 135 -1.82 -5.62 14.90
CA ALA A 135 -1.89 -5.36 16.34
C ALA A 135 -1.34 -6.52 17.18
N ARG A 136 -1.43 -7.77 16.70
CA ARG A 136 -0.89 -8.96 17.37
C ARG A 136 0.63 -8.99 17.30
N VAL A 137 1.19 -8.87 16.10
CA VAL A 137 2.64 -9.04 15.87
C VAL A 137 3.45 -7.80 16.26
N GLY A 138 2.85 -6.60 16.23
CA GLY A 138 3.48 -5.33 16.57
C GLY A 138 3.14 -4.84 17.97
N ARG A 139 4.09 -4.16 18.63
CA ARG A 139 3.82 -3.36 19.82
C ARG A 139 3.06 -2.09 19.45
N THR A 140 3.45 -1.50 18.31
CA THR A 140 2.81 -0.32 17.71
C THR A 140 2.54 -0.61 16.24
N GLY A 141 1.31 -0.38 15.79
CA GLY A 141 0.91 -0.42 14.39
C GLY A 141 0.76 0.99 13.83
N ILE A 142 1.34 1.26 12.66
CA ILE A 142 1.15 2.51 11.93
C ILE A 142 0.51 2.15 10.59
N VAL A 143 -0.71 2.64 10.37
CA VAL A 143 -1.48 2.38 9.17
C VAL A 143 -1.71 3.69 8.43
N ALA A 144 -1.41 3.70 7.15
CA ALA A 144 -1.71 4.83 6.27
C ALA A 144 -2.43 4.33 5.02
N PHE A 145 -3.47 5.05 4.63
CA PHE A 145 -4.28 4.76 3.44
C PHE A 145 -4.83 6.06 2.84
N PRO A 146 -5.19 6.07 1.55
CA PRO A 146 -5.79 7.23 0.91
C PRO A 146 -7.17 7.53 1.51
N ASN A 147 -7.35 8.71 2.11
CA ASN A 147 -8.65 9.13 2.60
C ASN A 147 -9.59 9.49 1.44
N PHE A 148 -10.57 8.64 1.16
CA PHE A 148 -11.53 8.88 0.10
C PHE A 148 -12.40 10.12 0.35
N ALA A 149 -12.64 10.49 1.62
CA ALA A 149 -13.37 11.70 1.99
C ALA A 149 -12.53 12.99 1.94
N HIS A 150 -11.30 12.95 1.41
CA HIS A 150 -10.52 14.17 1.18
C HIS A 150 -11.29 15.14 0.26
N TRP A 151 -11.23 16.45 0.55
CA TRP A 151 -12.12 17.43 -0.08
C TRP A 151 -12.13 17.43 -1.62
N PRO A 152 -11.01 17.23 -2.37
CA PRO A 152 -11.06 17.15 -3.82
C PRO A 152 -11.86 15.94 -4.32
N ASN A 153 -11.80 14.82 -3.58
CA ASN A 153 -12.57 13.62 -3.90
C ASN A 153 -14.07 13.88 -3.72
N ARG A 154 -14.45 14.55 -2.62
CA ARG A 154 -15.85 14.95 -2.38
C ARG A 154 -16.38 15.84 -3.51
N LEU A 155 -15.58 16.80 -3.98
CA LEU A 155 -15.97 17.69 -5.06
C LEU A 155 -16.15 16.91 -6.38
N ALA A 156 -15.26 15.98 -6.68
CA ALA A 156 -15.38 15.13 -7.87
C ALA A 156 -16.68 14.30 -7.84
N VAL A 157 -16.99 13.68 -6.69
CA VAL A 157 -18.21 12.89 -6.50
C VAL A 157 -19.47 13.76 -6.61
N LEU A 158 -19.46 14.97 -6.05
CA LEU A 158 -20.55 15.94 -6.21
C LEU A 158 -20.79 16.33 -7.67
N GLN A 159 -19.75 16.31 -8.50
CA GLN A 159 -19.84 16.54 -9.94
C GLN A 159 -20.21 15.27 -10.74
N GLY A 160 -20.54 14.16 -10.06
CA GLY A 160 -20.89 12.88 -10.69
C GLY A 160 -19.70 12.14 -11.30
N ARG A 161 -18.47 12.39 -10.84
CA ARG A 161 -17.24 11.79 -11.36
C ARG A 161 -16.53 10.98 -10.26
N MET A 162 -15.91 9.85 -10.65
CA MET A 162 -14.97 9.18 -9.74
C MET A 162 -13.69 10.02 -9.59
N PRO A 163 -13.20 10.19 -8.37
CA PRO A 163 -12.02 11.00 -8.13
C PRO A 163 -10.76 10.29 -8.67
N VAL A 164 -10.01 11.02 -9.48
CA VAL A 164 -8.67 10.65 -9.91
C VAL A 164 -7.72 11.73 -9.43
N THR A 165 -6.85 11.41 -8.49
CA THR A 165 -5.95 12.35 -7.82
C THR A 165 -4.54 11.75 -7.70
N LYS A 166 -3.57 12.54 -7.22
CA LYS A 166 -2.20 12.03 -6.99
C LYS A 166 -2.14 10.83 -6.01
N ARG A 167 -3.11 10.73 -5.08
CA ARG A 167 -3.22 9.64 -4.11
C ARG A 167 -4.12 8.50 -4.58
N LEU A 168 -4.96 8.75 -5.57
CA LEU A 168 -5.84 7.79 -6.23
C LEU A 168 -5.64 7.95 -7.73
N PRO A 169 -4.49 7.53 -8.30
CA PRO A 169 -4.12 7.84 -9.68
C PRO A 169 -4.82 6.98 -10.72
N TYR A 170 -5.55 5.96 -10.29
CA TYR A 170 -6.17 4.97 -11.16
C TYR A 170 -7.56 5.39 -11.62
N GLN A 171 -7.94 4.95 -12.81
CA GLN A 171 -9.32 5.04 -13.27
C GLN A 171 -10.19 4.00 -12.55
N TRP A 172 -11.51 4.18 -12.60
CA TRP A 172 -12.45 3.27 -11.93
C TRP A 172 -12.37 1.82 -12.42
N TYR A 173 -11.86 1.59 -13.63
CA TYR A 173 -11.80 0.27 -14.28
C TYR A 173 -10.43 -0.43 -14.19
N ASP A 174 -9.38 0.26 -13.80
CA ASP A 174 -8.00 -0.28 -13.72
C ASP A 174 -7.37 -0.16 -12.33
N THR A 175 -8.16 0.26 -11.34
CA THR A 175 -7.67 0.43 -9.97
C THR A 175 -7.38 -0.89 -9.28
N PRO A 176 -6.21 -1.08 -8.67
CA PRO A 176 -5.95 -2.21 -7.78
C PRO A 176 -6.62 -2.06 -6.42
N ASN A 177 -7.20 -0.87 -6.13
CA ASN A 177 -7.88 -0.62 -4.86
C ASN A 177 -9.25 -1.32 -4.86
N ILE A 178 -9.39 -2.35 -4.07
CA ILE A 178 -10.66 -3.07 -3.89
C ILE A 178 -11.48 -2.49 -2.74
N ARG A 179 -10.89 -1.61 -1.93
CA ARG A 179 -11.55 -0.92 -0.83
C ARG A 179 -11.26 0.57 -0.88
N VAL A 180 -12.25 1.33 -0.51
CA VAL A 180 -12.14 2.76 -0.25
C VAL A 180 -12.62 3.01 1.17
N GLY A 181 -11.91 3.86 1.90
CA GLY A 181 -12.25 4.18 3.28
C GLY A 181 -12.03 5.65 3.58
N THR A 182 -12.64 6.10 4.64
CA THR A 182 -12.43 7.43 5.21
C THR A 182 -11.83 7.31 6.60
N TYR A 183 -11.26 8.38 7.11
CA TYR A 183 -10.76 8.38 8.50
C TYR A 183 -11.89 8.15 9.50
N ALA A 184 -13.08 8.69 9.22
CA ALA A 184 -14.24 8.49 10.08
C ALA A 184 -14.69 7.02 10.17
N ASP A 185 -14.56 6.26 9.07
CA ASP A 185 -14.88 4.83 9.07
C ASP A 185 -13.85 4.00 9.85
N PHE A 186 -12.66 4.54 10.04
CA PHE A 186 -11.56 3.85 10.71
C PHE A 186 -11.51 4.11 12.23
N GLU A 187 -12.16 5.19 12.69
CA GLU A 187 -12.21 5.60 14.11
C GLU A 187 -13.32 4.92 14.93
N VAL A 188 -14.00 3.91 14.40
CA VAL A 188 -15.12 3.21 15.04
C VAL A 188 -14.67 2.18 16.08
#